data_c648f43b2bd6e0d31f57e6352c2131f0
#
_entry.id   c648f43b2bd6e0d31f57e6352c2131f0
#
_cell.length_a   1.000
_cell.length_b   1.000
_cell.length_c   1.000
_cell.angle_alpha   90.00
_cell.angle_beta   90.00
_cell.angle_gamma   90.00
#
_symmetry.space_group_name_H-M   'P 1'
#
loop_
_entity.id
_entity.type
_entity.pdbx_description
1 polymer ?
#
loop_
_entity_poly.entity_id
_entity_poly.type
_entity_poly.pdbx_seq_one_letter_code
_entity_poly.pdbx_strand_id
1 'polypeptide(L)'
;SYFNRIINIPNYSFEGKQTASFSEASYTHIKEKTEWVAGANLWSDNFQEKQLDTFPLRNYNQITFGAFAQNSWKATKWLNLETGFRADYVIDYGIALLPRVSALFKITDKFSSRLGGGFGYKTPTIFTEESERIQYQNVMPIDKNINKLERSYGGNVDFNYRTVFGEKVTFSINQLFFYTYLNNPLLLEYQTGGLYQFINSSGHIDTRGTETNIKIGYDDFKLFLGYTFTDTRLHQNGILTNTPLTPKHRINSVLMYEVEDKWKVGLEAYYFSPQKLSDGATGKQYVLCGFMVEKLWEKFSVYINFENFLDARQTRFDTIYTGTVTNPVFRDIYAPLDGFLINGGIKLKL
;
A
#
# COMPACT_ATOMS: atom_id res chain seq x y z
N SER A 1 -10.46 -13.36 -9.14
CA SER A 1 -9.85 -13.95 -7.93
C SER A 1 -10.90 -14.65 -7.08
N TYR A 2 -10.47 -15.67 -6.33
CA TYR A 2 -11.28 -16.43 -5.40
C TYR A 2 -10.47 -16.66 -4.13
N PHE A 3 -11.08 -16.38 -2.96
CA PHE A 3 -10.45 -16.57 -1.66
C PHE A 3 -11.40 -17.31 -0.71
N ASN A 4 -10.88 -18.31 0.01
CA ASN A 4 -11.48 -18.82 1.22
C ASN A 4 -10.86 -18.09 2.41
N ARG A 5 -11.71 -17.49 3.24
CA ARG A 5 -11.30 -16.84 4.48
C ARG A 5 -11.75 -17.72 5.63
N ILE A 6 -10.80 -18.22 6.40
CA ILE A 6 -11.08 -19.14 7.52
C ILE A 6 -10.25 -18.68 8.72
N ILE A 7 -10.93 -18.42 9.84
CA ILE A 7 -10.31 -18.15 11.13
C ILE A 7 -10.95 -19.11 12.14
N ASN A 8 -10.12 -19.85 12.84
CA ASN A 8 -10.54 -20.73 13.93
C ASN A 8 -9.70 -20.43 15.17
N ILE A 9 -10.36 -19.96 16.21
CA ILE A 9 -9.77 -19.73 17.52
C ILE A 9 -10.65 -20.36 18.59
N PRO A 10 -10.19 -20.52 19.83
CA PRO A 10 -11.04 -21.03 20.89
C PRO A 10 -12.36 -20.25 21.00
N ASN A 11 -13.48 -20.98 20.97
CA ASN A 11 -14.85 -20.47 21.06
C ASN A 11 -15.34 -19.55 19.95
N TYR A 12 -14.57 -19.39 18.85
CA TYR A 12 -15.00 -18.58 17.73
C TYR A 12 -14.46 -19.11 16.39
N SER A 13 -15.31 -19.11 15.39
CA SER A 13 -14.95 -19.43 14.01
C SER A 13 -15.57 -18.44 13.04
N PHE A 14 -14.80 -18.04 12.05
CA PHE A 14 -15.24 -17.23 10.93
C PHE A 14 -14.85 -17.93 9.63
N GLU A 15 -15.82 -18.17 8.76
CA GLU A 15 -15.59 -18.80 7.47
C GLU A 15 -16.41 -18.11 6.39
N GLY A 16 -15.81 -17.84 5.26
CA GLY A 16 -16.50 -17.23 4.13
C GLY A 16 -15.73 -17.33 2.81
N LYS A 17 -16.46 -17.11 1.74
CA LYS A 17 -15.94 -17.13 0.36
C LYS A 17 -16.03 -15.75 -0.24
N GLN A 18 -14.92 -15.29 -0.79
CA GLN A 18 -14.84 -14.03 -1.51
C GLN A 18 -14.48 -14.28 -2.97
N THR A 19 -15.28 -13.72 -3.89
CA THR A 19 -15.01 -13.74 -5.32
C THR A 19 -14.95 -12.32 -5.84
N ALA A 20 -13.90 -11.99 -6.60
CA ALA A 20 -13.77 -10.67 -7.19
C ALA A 20 -13.38 -10.79 -8.67
N SER A 21 -13.92 -9.91 -9.49
CA SER A 21 -13.59 -9.80 -10.91
C SER A 21 -13.36 -8.35 -11.31
N PHE A 22 -12.50 -8.17 -12.30
CA PHE A 22 -12.27 -6.89 -12.95
C PHE A 22 -12.20 -7.12 -14.46
N SER A 23 -12.96 -6.32 -15.19
CA SER A 23 -12.94 -6.29 -16.65
C SER A 23 -12.81 -4.86 -17.11
N GLU A 24 -11.95 -4.61 -18.09
CA GLU A 24 -11.75 -3.27 -18.66
C GLU A 24 -11.61 -3.37 -20.18
N ALA A 25 -12.21 -2.43 -20.87
CA ALA A 25 -12.00 -2.19 -22.29
C ALA A 25 -11.58 -0.76 -22.49
N SER A 26 -10.47 -0.54 -23.20
CA SER A 26 -9.96 0.80 -23.49
C SER A 26 -9.58 0.93 -24.96
N TYR A 27 -9.67 2.17 -25.46
CA TYR A 27 -9.25 2.57 -26.79
C TYR A 27 -8.20 3.68 -26.67
N THR A 28 -7.10 3.51 -27.37
CA THR A 28 -5.99 4.49 -27.41
C THR A 28 -5.90 5.14 -28.77
N HIS A 29 -5.85 6.47 -28.79
CA HIS A 29 -5.66 7.27 -30.00
C HIS A 29 -4.44 8.15 -29.84
N ILE A 30 -3.42 7.93 -30.70
CA ILE A 30 -2.12 8.63 -30.64
C ILE A 30 -2.04 9.60 -31.82
N LYS A 31 -1.70 10.86 -31.53
CA LYS A 31 -1.28 11.89 -32.47
C LYS A 31 0.09 12.41 -32.05
N GLU A 32 0.77 13.14 -32.93
CA GLU A 32 2.16 13.62 -32.74
C GLU A 32 2.50 14.13 -31.32
N LYS A 33 1.61 14.92 -30.73
CA LYS A 33 1.82 15.55 -29.41
C LYS A 33 0.83 15.11 -28.36
N THR A 34 -0.19 14.33 -28.72
CA THR A 34 -1.26 13.95 -27.78
C THR A 34 -1.56 12.47 -27.89
N GLU A 35 -1.80 11.88 -26.73
CA GLU A 35 -2.31 10.52 -26.60
C GLU A 35 -3.59 10.57 -25.77
N TRP A 36 -4.68 10.05 -26.34
CA TRP A 36 -5.95 9.90 -25.67
C TRP A 36 -6.20 8.43 -25.37
N VAL A 37 -6.58 8.15 -24.14
CA VAL A 37 -7.06 6.84 -23.72
C VAL A 37 -8.44 7.03 -23.14
N ALA A 38 -9.44 6.30 -23.66
CA ALA A 38 -10.80 6.31 -23.13
C ALA A 38 -11.25 4.85 -22.94
N GLY A 39 -12.00 4.58 -21.87
CA GLY A 39 -12.42 3.23 -21.59
C GLY A 39 -13.55 3.14 -20.58
N ALA A 40 -13.99 1.90 -20.39
CA ALA A 40 -14.96 1.55 -19.37
C ALA A 40 -14.52 0.28 -18.65
N ASN A 41 -14.88 0.16 -17.39
CA ASN A 41 -14.60 -1.03 -16.60
C ASN A 41 -15.79 -1.45 -15.75
N LEU A 42 -15.75 -2.73 -15.38
CA LEU A 42 -16.65 -3.37 -14.44
C LEU A 42 -15.81 -4.04 -13.37
N TRP A 43 -16.06 -3.70 -12.14
CA TRP A 43 -15.48 -4.35 -10.97
C TRP A 43 -16.58 -4.97 -10.12
N SER A 44 -16.37 -6.20 -9.65
CA SER A 44 -17.27 -6.85 -8.71
C SER A 44 -16.48 -7.48 -7.57
N ASP A 45 -17.01 -7.40 -6.37
CA ASP A 45 -16.50 -8.08 -5.18
C ASP A 45 -17.70 -8.60 -4.38
N ASN A 46 -17.78 -9.91 -4.24
CA ASN A 46 -18.83 -10.59 -3.51
C ASN A 46 -18.23 -11.40 -2.38
N PHE A 47 -18.72 -11.20 -1.17
CA PHE A 47 -18.39 -11.99 -0.01
C PHE A 47 -19.62 -12.66 0.58
N GLN A 48 -19.52 -13.95 0.83
CA GLN A 48 -20.55 -14.78 1.44
C GLN A 48 -19.96 -15.48 2.67
N GLU A 49 -20.42 -15.09 3.83
CA GLU A 49 -20.07 -15.70 5.11
C GLU A 49 -20.92 -16.95 5.34
N LYS A 50 -20.32 -17.96 5.90
CA LYS A 50 -21.00 -19.19 6.34
C LYS A 50 -21.64 -18.98 7.70
N GLN A 51 -22.93 -19.31 7.83
CA GLN A 51 -23.61 -19.25 9.11
C GLN A 51 -23.07 -20.33 10.04
N LEU A 52 -22.31 -19.93 11.06
CA LEU A 52 -21.74 -20.84 12.08
C LEU A 52 -22.40 -20.66 13.44
N ASP A 53 -23.03 -19.51 13.69
CA ASP A 53 -23.74 -19.16 14.91
C ASP A 53 -24.99 -18.31 14.58
N THR A 54 -25.55 -17.60 15.55
CA THR A 54 -26.71 -16.70 15.39
C THR A 54 -26.34 -15.26 15.08
N PHE A 55 -25.03 -14.94 14.92
CA PHE A 55 -24.57 -13.60 14.63
C PHE A 55 -24.98 -13.17 13.20
N PRO A 56 -25.29 -11.89 12.97
CA PRO A 56 -25.65 -11.42 11.63
C PRO A 56 -24.54 -11.66 10.62
N LEU A 57 -24.87 -12.24 9.46
CA LEU A 57 -23.92 -12.48 8.38
C LEU A 57 -23.42 -11.17 7.76
N ARG A 58 -22.11 -11.07 7.54
CA ARG A 58 -21.42 -9.90 6.98
C ARG A 58 -21.32 -9.98 5.46
N ASN A 59 -22.34 -10.54 4.81
CA ASN A 59 -22.40 -10.67 3.36
C ASN A 59 -22.41 -9.31 2.68
N TYR A 60 -21.74 -9.21 1.54
CA TYR A 60 -21.86 -8.06 0.67
C TYR A 60 -21.73 -8.47 -0.82
N ASN A 61 -22.28 -7.64 -1.68
CA ASN A 61 -22.10 -7.71 -3.12
C ASN A 61 -21.86 -6.29 -3.65
N GLN A 62 -20.62 -5.97 -3.96
CA GLN A 62 -20.22 -4.67 -4.47
C GLN A 62 -19.98 -4.76 -5.96
N ILE A 63 -20.65 -3.90 -6.72
CA ILE A 63 -20.49 -3.79 -8.18
C ILE A 63 -20.26 -2.33 -8.51
N THR A 64 -19.25 -2.07 -9.33
CA THR A 64 -18.89 -0.72 -9.78
C THR A 64 -18.74 -0.71 -11.30
N PHE A 65 -19.43 0.24 -11.93
CA PHE A 65 -19.27 0.58 -13.34
C PHE A 65 -18.45 1.86 -13.44
N GLY A 66 -17.34 1.82 -14.14
CA GLY A 66 -16.46 2.97 -14.33
C GLY A 66 -16.34 3.35 -15.81
N ALA A 67 -16.31 4.65 -16.08
CA ALA A 67 -15.91 5.18 -17.38
C ALA A 67 -14.83 6.24 -17.18
N PHE A 68 -13.85 6.28 -18.08
CA PHE A 68 -12.71 7.19 -17.96
C PHE A 68 -12.22 7.69 -19.30
N ALA A 69 -11.64 8.89 -19.26
CA ALA A 69 -10.85 9.45 -20.36
C ALA A 69 -9.61 10.11 -19.79
N GLN A 70 -8.47 9.91 -20.44
CA GLN A 70 -7.19 10.49 -20.10
C GLN A 70 -6.53 11.08 -21.35
N ASN A 71 -5.86 12.21 -21.19
CA ASN A 71 -5.04 12.82 -22.20
C ASN A 71 -3.62 13.03 -21.69
N SER A 72 -2.62 12.59 -22.46
CA SER A 72 -1.23 12.94 -22.29
C SER A 72 -0.82 13.88 -23.42
N TRP A 73 -0.42 15.10 -23.07
CA TRP A 73 -0.09 16.15 -24.03
C TRP A 73 1.33 16.67 -23.85
N LYS A 74 2.16 16.50 -24.88
CA LYS A 74 3.48 17.12 -24.99
C LYS A 74 3.31 18.58 -25.42
N ALA A 75 2.90 19.46 -24.48
CA ALA A 75 2.56 20.85 -24.75
C ALA A 75 3.74 21.61 -25.36
N THR A 76 4.94 21.40 -24.79
CA THR A 76 6.20 21.97 -25.30
C THR A 76 7.33 20.94 -25.16
N LYS A 77 8.56 21.29 -25.54
CA LYS A 77 9.74 20.44 -25.31
C LYS A 77 10.03 20.22 -23.80
N TRP A 78 9.66 21.19 -22.99
CA TRP A 78 9.93 21.22 -21.55
C TRP A 78 8.70 20.90 -20.68
N LEU A 79 7.47 20.86 -21.25
CA LEU A 79 6.23 20.65 -20.51
C LEU A 79 5.40 19.50 -21.10
N ASN A 80 5.17 18.47 -20.30
CA ASN A 80 4.18 17.42 -20.58
C ASN A 80 3.05 17.53 -19.56
N LEU A 81 1.80 17.53 -20.03
CA LEU A 81 0.60 17.55 -19.20
C LEU A 81 -0.13 16.21 -19.32
N GLU A 82 -0.61 15.71 -18.21
CA GLU A 82 -1.54 14.59 -18.15
C GLU A 82 -2.80 15.05 -17.43
N THR A 83 -3.94 14.86 -18.06
CA THR A 83 -5.24 15.13 -17.46
C THR A 83 -6.11 13.91 -17.61
N GLY A 84 -6.85 13.57 -16.57
CA GLY A 84 -7.75 12.43 -16.57
C GLY A 84 -9.03 12.75 -15.82
N PHE A 85 -10.09 12.14 -16.26
CA PHE A 85 -11.37 12.17 -15.59
C PHE A 85 -11.96 10.76 -15.60
N ARG A 86 -12.39 10.30 -14.46
CA ARG A 86 -13.08 9.03 -14.27
C ARG A 86 -14.35 9.28 -13.48
N ALA A 87 -15.42 8.61 -13.86
CA ALA A 87 -16.67 8.55 -13.14
C ALA A 87 -17.03 7.09 -12.88
N ASP A 88 -17.17 6.74 -11.61
CA ASP A 88 -17.57 5.41 -11.17
C ASP A 88 -18.98 5.48 -10.56
N TYR A 89 -19.86 4.59 -10.99
CA TYR A 89 -21.12 4.34 -10.34
C TYR A 89 -21.00 3.07 -9.49
N VAL A 90 -20.96 3.28 -8.17
CA VAL A 90 -20.87 2.21 -7.16
C VAL A 90 -22.30 1.87 -6.73
N ILE A 91 -22.78 0.67 -7.02
CA ILE A 91 -24.13 0.25 -6.62
C ILE A 91 -24.30 0.40 -5.10
N ASP A 92 -25.45 0.90 -4.66
CA ASP A 92 -25.79 1.24 -3.28
C ASP A 92 -25.07 2.48 -2.70
N TYR A 93 -23.99 2.99 -3.32
CA TYR A 93 -23.21 4.11 -2.79
C TYR A 93 -23.22 5.37 -3.68
N GLY A 94 -23.62 5.23 -4.96
CA GLY A 94 -23.77 6.35 -5.88
C GLY A 94 -22.50 6.66 -6.68
N ILE A 95 -22.37 7.91 -7.13
CA ILE A 95 -21.34 8.34 -8.08
C ILE A 95 -20.11 8.86 -7.36
N ALA A 96 -18.93 8.42 -7.81
CA ALA A 96 -17.62 8.96 -7.47
C ALA A 96 -16.99 9.61 -8.72
N LEU A 97 -16.68 10.92 -8.63
CA LEU A 97 -16.00 11.67 -9.68
C LEU A 97 -14.54 11.85 -9.30
N LEU A 98 -13.63 11.47 -10.19
CA LEU A 98 -12.21 11.32 -9.93
C LEU A 98 -11.37 12.09 -10.98
N PRO A 99 -11.36 13.44 -10.92
CA PRO A 99 -10.45 14.22 -11.74
C PRO A 99 -9.00 14.02 -11.28
N ARG A 100 -8.08 14.02 -12.24
CA ARG A 100 -6.64 13.93 -12.03
C ARG A 100 -5.90 14.86 -12.99
N VAL A 101 -4.86 15.51 -12.49
CA VAL A 101 -3.96 16.32 -13.30
C VAL A 101 -2.52 16.09 -12.87
N SER A 102 -1.61 16.08 -13.85
CA SER A 102 -0.16 16.03 -13.61
C SER A 102 0.58 16.86 -14.67
N ALA A 103 1.62 17.56 -14.24
CA ALA A 103 2.50 18.35 -15.11
C ALA A 103 3.95 17.94 -14.86
N LEU A 104 4.65 17.49 -15.91
CA LEU A 104 6.08 17.19 -15.89
C LEU A 104 6.84 18.32 -16.56
N PHE A 105 7.70 18.98 -15.79
CA PHE A 105 8.60 20.05 -16.22
C PHE A 105 10.01 19.48 -16.43
N LYS A 106 10.48 19.47 -17.67
CA LYS A 106 11.87 19.16 -18.03
C LYS A 106 12.67 20.46 -18.02
N ILE A 107 13.27 20.81 -16.89
CA ILE A 107 13.94 22.09 -16.67
C ILE A 107 15.30 22.10 -17.37
N THR A 108 16.02 20.97 -17.29
CA THR A 108 17.23 20.69 -18.07
C THR A 108 17.25 19.21 -18.45
N ASP A 109 18.23 18.75 -19.21
CA ASP A 109 18.41 17.32 -19.54
C ASP A 109 18.68 16.46 -18.29
N LYS A 110 19.16 17.09 -17.22
CA LYS A 110 19.51 16.42 -15.97
C LYS A 110 18.49 16.65 -14.86
N PHE A 111 17.66 17.68 -14.94
CA PHE A 111 16.76 18.08 -13.87
C PHE A 111 15.32 18.22 -14.36
N SER A 112 14.39 17.54 -13.69
CA SER A 112 12.95 17.63 -13.94
C SER A 112 12.18 17.71 -12.64
N SER A 113 10.98 18.27 -12.72
CA SER A 113 10.01 18.32 -11.62
C SER A 113 8.65 17.87 -12.12
N ARG A 114 7.90 17.16 -11.28
CA ARG A 114 6.52 16.81 -11.53
C ARG A 114 5.64 17.32 -10.40
N LEU A 115 4.52 17.94 -10.79
CA LEU A 115 3.44 18.33 -9.90
C LEU A 115 2.20 17.56 -10.31
N GLY A 116 1.50 16.94 -9.34
CA GLY A 116 0.28 16.18 -9.63
C GLY A 116 -0.70 16.19 -8.49
N GLY A 117 -1.97 15.90 -8.80
CA GLY A 117 -3.01 15.73 -7.82
C GLY A 117 -4.27 15.12 -8.42
N GLY A 118 -5.13 14.65 -7.54
CA GLY A 118 -6.39 14.01 -7.95
C GLY A 118 -7.26 13.61 -6.77
N PHE A 119 -8.38 13.00 -7.10
CA PHE A 119 -9.39 12.52 -6.17
C PHE A 119 -9.39 11.00 -6.13
N GLY A 120 -9.79 10.44 -4.99
CA GLY A 120 -9.95 9.00 -4.78
C GLY A 120 -11.16 8.68 -3.92
N TYR A 121 -11.55 7.42 -3.92
CA TYR A 121 -12.55 6.90 -2.99
C TYR A 121 -12.25 5.46 -2.60
N LYS A 122 -12.86 5.00 -1.50
CA LYS A 122 -12.86 3.61 -1.08
C LYS A 122 -14.27 3.20 -0.68
N THR A 123 -14.69 2.02 -1.11
CA THR A 123 -15.97 1.42 -0.73
C THR A 123 -15.85 0.81 0.67
N PRO A 124 -16.85 0.99 1.55
CA PRO A 124 -16.87 0.36 2.87
C PRO A 124 -16.73 -1.16 2.78
N THR A 125 -15.89 -1.74 3.63
CA THR A 125 -15.67 -3.18 3.76
C THR A 125 -15.38 -3.55 5.21
N ILE A 126 -15.72 -4.79 5.60
CA ILE A 126 -15.33 -5.32 6.90
C ILE A 126 -13.83 -5.73 6.94
N PHE A 127 -13.18 -5.87 5.79
CA PHE A 127 -11.79 -6.29 5.69
C PHE A 127 -10.86 -5.09 5.89
N THR A 128 -10.67 -4.72 7.15
CA THR A 128 -9.76 -3.67 7.63
C THR A 128 -8.83 -4.23 8.69
N GLU A 129 -7.70 -3.57 8.93
CA GLU A 129 -6.75 -3.98 9.97
C GLU A 129 -7.39 -4.03 11.36
N GLU A 130 -8.30 -3.10 11.69
CA GLU A 130 -8.99 -3.08 12.97
C GLU A 130 -9.86 -4.32 13.18
N SER A 131 -10.63 -4.72 12.18
CA SER A 131 -11.49 -5.91 12.27
C SER A 131 -10.67 -7.20 12.20
N GLU A 132 -9.59 -7.24 11.43
CA GLU A 132 -8.66 -8.37 11.39
C GLU A 132 -7.98 -8.59 12.74
N ARG A 133 -7.57 -7.52 13.42
CA ARG A 133 -6.96 -7.58 14.75
C ARG A 133 -7.87 -8.26 15.79
N ILE A 134 -9.17 -7.96 15.75
CA ILE A 134 -10.17 -8.61 16.62
C ILE A 134 -10.78 -9.86 15.96
N GLN A 135 -10.22 -10.31 14.81
CA GLN A 135 -10.61 -11.52 14.10
C GLN A 135 -12.09 -11.54 13.70
N TYR A 136 -12.62 -10.37 13.37
CA TYR A 136 -14.04 -10.12 13.03
C TYR A 136 -15.03 -10.47 14.15
N GLN A 137 -14.55 -10.71 15.40
CA GLN A 137 -15.43 -11.01 16.51
C GLN A 137 -16.34 -9.83 16.83
N ASN A 138 -17.65 -10.10 16.91
CA ASN A 138 -18.67 -9.10 17.22
C ASN A 138 -18.69 -7.87 16.27
N VAL A 139 -18.08 -7.97 15.09
CA VAL A 139 -18.11 -6.93 14.08
C VAL A 139 -19.42 -7.03 13.30
N MET A 140 -20.24 -6.00 13.38
CA MET A 140 -21.52 -5.91 12.67
C MET A 140 -21.29 -5.79 11.15
N PRO A 141 -22.24 -6.26 10.32
CA PRO A 141 -22.21 -6.04 8.88
C PRO A 141 -22.11 -4.55 8.53
N ILE A 142 -21.51 -4.24 7.38
CA ILE A 142 -21.59 -2.90 6.80
C ILE A 142 -23.06 -2.58 6.47
N ASP A 143 -23.55 -1.48 6.99
CA ASP A 143 -24.90 -0.96 6.69
C ASP A 143 -24.82 0.14 5.63
N LYS A 144 -25.24 -0.16 4.40
CA LYS A 144 -25.24 0.78 3.28
C LYS A 144 -26.14 2.02 3.47
N ASN A 145 -27.05 2.00 4.47
CA ASN A 145 -27.89 3.16 4.76
C ASN A 145 -27.13 4.21 5.60
N ILE A 146 -26.16 3.78 6.40
CA ILE A 146 -25.35 4.64 7.28
C ILE A 146 -23.93 4.82 6.75
N ASN A 147 -23.31 3.75 6.24
CA ASN A 147 -21.95 3.81 5.74
C ASN A 147 -21.89 4.36 4.32
N LYS A 148 -20.94 5.27 4.08
CA LYS A 148 -20.75 5.97 2.81
C LYS A 148 -19.35 5.74 2.27
N LEU A 149 -19.16 6.02 0.98
CA LEU A 149 -17.82 6.03 0.38
C LEU A 149 -16.89 6.97 1.16
N GLU A 150 -15.73 6.48 1.53
CA GLU A 150 -14.62 7.34 1.94
C GLU A 150 -14.12 8.11 0.71
N ARG A 151 -13.93 9.41 0.82
CA ARG A 151 -13.49 10.27 -0.28
C ARG A 151 -12.20 10.96 0.07
N SER A 152 -11.25 10.93 -0.84
CA SER A 152 -9.95 11.57 -0.65
C SER A 152 -9.58 12.48 -1.80
N TYR A 153 -8.71 13.44 -1.50
CA TYR A 153 -7.97 14.20 -2.49
C TYR A 153 -6.53 14.36 -2.02
N GLY A 154 -5.64 14.48 -2.96
CA GLY A 154 -4.24 14.63 -2.63
C GLY A 154 -3.45 15.21 -3.78
N GLY A 155 -2.24 15.64 -3.45
CA GLY A 155 -1.28 16.16 -4.41
C GLY A 155 0.14 15.83 -4.01
N ASN A 156 1.02 15.90 -4.98
CA ASN A 156 2.44 15.70 -4.78
C ASN A 156 3.25 16.60 -5.70
N VAL A 157 4.49 16.85 -5.27
CA VAL A 157 5.52 17.44 -6.10
C VAL A 157 6.81 16.65 -5.94
N ASP A 158 7.45 16.32 -7.04
CA ASP A 158 8.76 15.69 -7.03
C ASP A 158 9.80 16.49 -7.81
N PHE A 159 11.06 16.32 -7.42
CA PHE A 159 12.25 16.85 -8.04
C PHE A 159 13.19 15.70 -8.35
N ASN A 160 13.54 15.54 -9.61
CA ASN A 160 14.42 14.49 -10.05
C ASN A 160 15.69 15.07 -10.68
N TYR A 161 16.85 14.68 -10.17
CA TYR A 161 18.15 15.02 -10.74
C TYR A 161 18.93 13.77 -11.07
N ARG A 162 19.54 13.73 -12.26
CA ARG A 162 20.38 12.61 -12.70
C ARG A 162 21.62 13.13 -13.42
N THR A 163 22.75 12.49 -13.17
CA THR A 163 24.02 12.86 -13.81
C THR A 163 24.98 11.67 -13.85
N VAL A 164 26.08 11.85 -14.56
CA VAL A 164 27.22 10.93 -14.58
C VAL A 164 28.44 11.74 -14.25
N PHE A 165 29.25 11.24 -13.28
CA PHE A 165 30.50 11.84 -12.87
C PHE A 165 31.66 10.99 -13.39
N GLY A 166 32.62 11.60 -14.07
CA GLY A 166 33.84 10.95 -14.55
C GLY A 166 33.60 9.69 -15.39
N GLU A 167 32.53 9.66 -16.18
CA GLU A 167 32.13 8.57 -17.09
C GLU A 167 31.75 7.24 -16.42
N LYS A 168 32.05 7.06 -15.11
CA LYS A 168 31.87 5.81 -14.40
C LYS A 168 30.80 5.81 -13.33
N VAL A 169 30.59 6.98 -12.65
CA VAL A 169 29.65 7.05 -11.54
C VAL A 169 28.32 7.61 -12.04
N THR A 170 27.29 6.78 -12.10
CA THR A 170 25.91 7.23 -12.31
C THR A 170 25.30 7.64 -10.99
N PHE A 171 24.66 8.80 -10.97
CA PHE A 171 23.96 9.32 -9.80
C PHE A 171 22.57 9.80 -10.17
N SER A 172 21.58 9.42 -9.37
CA SER A 172 20.25 10.02 -9.46
C SER A 172 19.66 10.18 -8.06
N ILE A 173 18.94 11.29 -7.87
CA ILE A 173 18.17 11.58 -6.68
C ILE A 173 16.76 12.00 -7.09
N ASN A 174 15.76 11.45 -6.42
CA ASN A 174 14.37 11.90 -6.48
C ASN A 174 13.93 12.31 -5.08
N GLN A 175 13.38 13.51 -4.96
CA GLN A 175 12.79 14.05 -3.74
C GLN A 175 11.31 14.32 -4.00
N LEU A 176 10.45 13.59 -3.28
CA LEU A 176 9.00 13.71 -3.34
C LEU A 176 8.47 14.35 -2.06
N PHE A 177 7.48 15.24 -2.20
CA PHE A 177 6.61 15.71 -1.13
C PHE A 177 5.17 15.38 -1.48
N PHE A 178 4.40 14.92 -0.51
CA PHE A 178 3.01 14.54 -0.74
C PHE A 178 2.10 14.97 0.41
N TYR A 179 0.84 15.19 0.06
CA TYR A 179 -0.25 15.45 0.98
C TYR A 179 -1.50 14.71 0.50
N THR A 180 -2.21 14.06 1.43
CA THR A 180 -3.50 13.41 1.17
C THR A 180 -4.45 13.75 2.29
N TYR A 181 -5.68 14.09 1.93
CA TYR A 181 -6.79 14.35 2.83
C TYR A 181 -7.88 13.31 2.58
N LEU A 182 -8.28 12.58 3.61
CA LEU A 182 -9.35 11.59 3.59
C LEU A 182 -10.51 12.12 4.43
N ASN A 183 -11.62 12.40 3.77
CA ASN A 183 -12.82 12.92 4.40
C ASN A 183 -13.71 11.80 4.90
N ASN A 184 -14.28 11.95 6.10
CA ASN A 184 -15.21 11.01 6.72
C ASN A 184 -14.66 9.56 6.70
N PRO A 185 -13.46 9.28 7.29
CA PRO A 185 -12.91 7.94 7.31
C PRO A 185 -13.85 6.96 8.00
N LEU A 186 -13.85 5.72 7.50
CA LEU A 186 -14.62 4.63 8.07
C LEU A 186 -13.82 4.04 9.25
N LEU A 187 -14.33 4.19 10.45
CA LEU A 187 -13.72 3.72 11.69
C LEU A 187 -14.53 2.61 12.31
N LEU A 188 -13.86 1.63 12.93
CA LEU A 188 -14.50 0.56 13.69
C LEU A 188 -14.67 1.02 15.13
N GLU A 189 -15.91 1.32 15.54
CA GLU A 189 -16.23 1.83 16.86
C GLU A 189 -16.90 0.77 17.74
N TYR A 190 -16.48 0.73 19.01
CA TYR A 190 -17.11 -0.13 20.03
C TYR A 190 -18.46 0.43 20.44
N GLN A 191 -19.49 -0.41 20.45
CA GLN A 191 -20.86 -0.10 20.82
C GLN A 191 -21.23 -0.76 22.14
N THR A 192 -22.26 -0.26 22.79
CA THR A 192 -22.86 -0.92 23.99
C THR A 192 -23.25 -2.36 23.69
N GLY A 193 -22.96 -3.27 24.62
CA GLY A 193 -23.27 -4.69 24.47
C GLY A 193 -22.15 -5.53 23.84
N GLY A 194 -20.94 -4.98 23.68
CA GLY A 194 -19.78 -5.75 23.21
C GLY A 194 -19.69 -5.88 21.70
N LEU A 195 -20.42 -5.07 20.94
CA LEU A 195 -20.45 -5.08 19.50
C LEU A 195 -19.48 -4.05 18.92
N TYR A 196 -19.03 -4.25 17.70
CA TYR A 196 -18.27 -3.29 16.91
C TYR A 196 -19.02 -2.94 15.65
N GLN A 197 -19.07 -1.67 15.31
CA GLN A 197 -19.77 -1.17 14.13
C GLN A 197 -18.89 -0.21 13.35
N PHE A 198 -18.92 -0.30 12.03
CA PHE A 198 -18.27 0.66 11.17
C PHE A 198 -19.11 1.94 11.08
N ILE A 199 -18.49 3.08 11.34
CA ILE A 199 -19.12 4.42 11.30
C ILE A 199 -18.20 5.36 10.53
N ASN A 200 -18.77 6.13 9.58
CA ASN A 200 -18.02 7.22 8.98
C ASN A 200 -17.85 8.34 10.01
N SER A 201 -16.61 8.62 10.38
CA SER A 201 -16.29 9.73 11.27
C SER A 201 -16.74 11.06 10.68
N SER A 202 -17.18 11.99 11.51
CA SER A 202 -17.41 13.39 11.11
C SER A 202 -16.11 14.17 10.88
N GLY A 203 -14.96 13.55 11.20
CA GLY A 203 -13.64 14.13 11.05
C GLY A 203 -12.96 13.80 9.72
N HIS A 204 -11.64 13.88 9.72
CA HIS A 204 -10.80 13.55 8.55
C HIS A 204 -9.47 12.97 8.99
N ILE A 205 -8.82 12.26 8.06
CA ILE A 205 -7.42 11.88 8.19
C ILE A 205 -6.61 12.71 7.19
N ASP A 206 -5.57 13.38 7.66
CA ASP A 206 -4.55 13.96 6.80
C ASP A 206 -3.23 13.20 6.90
N THR A 207 -2.63 12.99 5.75
CA THR A 207 -1.32 12.35 5.63
C THR A 207 -0.39 13.26 4.84
N ARG A 208 0.75 13.58 5.41
CA ARG A 208 1.79 14.37 4.76
C ARG A 208 3.14 13.70 4.93
N GLY A 209 3.99 13.87 3.96
CA GLY A 209 5.31 13.27 4.05
C GLY A 209 6.25 13.67 2.94
N THR A 210 7.43 13.08 3.03
CA THR A 210 8.48 13.23 2.04
C THR A 210 9.16 11.90 1.81
N GLU A 211 9.60 11.69 0.57
CA GLU A 211 10.35 10.50 0.17
C GLU A 211 11.58 10.93 -0.62
N THR A 212 12.74 10.44 -0.21
CA THR A 212 14.02 10.64 -0.87
C THR A 212 14.52 9.32 -1.39
N ASN A 213 14.76 9.22 -2.70
CA ASN A 213 15.34 8.05 -3.34
C ASN A 213 16.65 8.42 -4.02
N ILE A 214 17.75 7.77 -3.64
CA ILE A 214 19.07 7.94 -4.21
C ILE A 214 19.50 6.64 -4.88
N LYS A 215 20.05 6.75 -6.09
CA LYS A 215 20.66 5.63 -6.81
C LYS A 215 22.07 6.03 -7.21
N ILE A 216 23.04 5.19 -6.87
CA ILE A 216 24.43 5.35 -7.24
C ILE A 216 24.87 4.08 -7.94
N GLY A 217 25.45 4.21 -9.13
CA GLY A 217 26.08 3.10 -9.84
C GLY A 217 27.55 3.38 -10.06
N TYR A 218 28.39 2.41 -9.84
CA TYR A 218 29.82 2.46 -10.11
C TYR A 218 30.32 1.09 -10.59
N ASP A 219 30.72 1.00 -11.84
CA ASP A 219 31.04 -0.27 -12.50
C ASP A 219 29.93 -1.32 -12.22
N ASP A 220 30.28 -2.43 -11.59
CA ASP A 220 29.38 -3.53 -11.24
C ASP A 220 28.55 -3.29 -9.98
N PHE A 221 28.78 -2.19 -9.25
CA PHE A 221 28.07 -1.88 -8.01
C PHE A 221 26.90 -0.91 -8.24
N LYS A 222 25.78 -1.20 -7.58
CA LYS A 222 24.58 -0.35 -7.56
C LYS A 222 24.10 -0.20 -6.12
N LEU A 223 24.01 1.03 -5.64
CA LEU A 223 23.47 1.36 -4.32
C LEU A 223 22.14 2.10 -4.49
N PHE A 224 21.11 1.61 -3.82
CA PHE A 224 19.81 2.26 -3.70
C PHE A 224 19.60 2.63 -2.23
N LEU A 225 19.28 3.89 -1.96
CA LEU A 225 18.93 4.39 -0.63
C LEU A 225 17.58 5.10 -0.73
N GLY A 226 16.66 4.72 0.12
CA GLY A 226 15.36 5.35 0.26
C GLY A 226 15.13 5.78 1.70
N TYR A 227 14.58 6.97 1.87
CA TYR A 227 14.10 7.47 3.14
C TYR A 227 12.69 8.01 2.97
N THR A 228 11.77 7.58 3.84
CA THR A 228 10.39 8.06 3.86
C THR A 228 10.08 8.62 5.25
N PHE A 229 9.57 9.84 5.29
CA PHE A 229 8.91 10.42 6.45
C PHE A 229 7.41 10.49 6.16
N THR A 230 6.57 9.97 7.08
CA THR A 230 5.11 10.00 6.98
C THR A 230 4.51 10.44 8.32
N ASP A 231 3.68 11.49 8.29
CA ASP A 231 2.92 11.95 9.44
C ASP A 231 1.42 11.86 9.09
N THR A 232 0.72 10.90 9.71
CA THR A 232 -0.70 10.64 9.47
C THR A 232 -1.48 10.90 10.75
N ARG A 233 -2.53 11.71 10.65
CA ARG A 233 -3.31 12.21 11.79
C ARG A 233 -4.79 12.10 11.55
N LEU A 234 -5.51 11.58 12.54
CA LEU A 234 -6.95 11.60 12.62
C LEU A 234 -7.39 12.83 13.41
N HIS A 235 -8.24 13.66 12.82
CA HIS A 235 -8.91 14.79 13.42
C HIS A 235 -10.38 14.42 13.68
N GLN A 236 -10.76 14.23 14.93
CA GLN A 236 -12.13 13.86 15.30
C GLN A 236 -12.54 14.56 16.58
N ASN A 237 -13.72 15.19 16.58
CA ASN A 237 -14.29 15.87 17.75
C ASN A 237 -13.35 16.90 18.43
N GLY A 238 -12.54 17.61 17.64
CA GLY A 238 -11.53 18.55 18.15
C GLY A 238 -10.27 17.89 18.74
N ILE A 239 -10.18 16.58 18.71
CA ILE A 239 -9.02 15.80 19.17
C ILE A 239 -8.17 15.40 17.98
N LEU A 240 -6.86 15.52 18.14
CA LEU A 240 -5.85 15.11 17.16
C LEU A 240 -5.12 13.87 17.65
N THR A 241 -5.21 12.78 16.89
CA THR A 241 -4.53 11.52 17.22
C THR A 241 -3.66 11.05 16.06
N ASN A 242 -2.54 10.39 16.37
CA ASN A 242 -1.75 9.71 15.34
C ASN A 242 -2.47 8.44 14.89
N THR A 243 -2.50 8.17 13.60
CA THR A 243 -3.03 6.90 13.08
C THR A 243 -2.11 5.76 13.52
N PRO A 244 -2.66 4.67 14.07
CA PRO A 244 -1.89 3.49 14.45
C PRO A 244 -1.17 2.84 13.26
N LEU A 245 -0.18 2.00 13.55
CA LEU A 245 0.54 1.15 12.61
C LEU A 245 1.25 1.91 11.46
N THR A 246 1.53 3.21 11.67
CA THR A 246 2.23 4.03 10.70
C THR A 246 3.60 4.45 11.24
N PRO A 247 4.70 3.85 10.78
CA PRO A 247 6.04 4.28 11.17
C PRO A 247 6.34 5.66 10.58
N LYS A 248 6.74 6.62 11.43
CA LYS A 248 7.07 7.98 10.97
C LYS A 248 8.30 8.01 10.07
N HIS A 249 9.27 7.15 10.33
CA HIS A 249 10.52 7.09 9.58
C HIS A 249 10.75 5.67 9.07
N ARG A 250 11.02 5.54 7.78
CA ARG A 250 11.44 4.30 7.13
C ARG A 250 12.70 4.57 6.32
N ILE A 251 13.66 3.65 6.41
CA ILE A 251 14.86 3.67 5.57
C ILE A 251 14.95 2.33 4.88
N ASN A 252 15.21 2.34 3.60
CA ASN A 252 15.54 1.17 2.81
C ASN A 252 16.88 1.35 2.11
N SER A 253 17.71 0.32 2.14
CA SER A 253 19.01 0.29 1.48
C SER A 253 19.17 -1.02 0.76
N VAL A 254 19.60 -0.96 -0.50
CA VAL A 254 19.95 -2.15 -1.28
C VAL A 254 21.29 -1.90 -1.96
N LEU A 255 22.27 -2.73 -1.63
CA LEU A 255 23.56 -2.76 -2.30
C LEU A 255 23.59 -4.00 -3.21
N MET A 256 23.81 -3.80 -4.49
CA MET A 256 23.93 -4.86 -5.49
C MET A 256 25.31 -4.85 -6.09
N TYR A 257 25.86 -6.04 -6.27
CA TYR A 257 27.04 -6.32 -7.09
C TYR A 257 26.60 -7.23 -8.22
N GLU A 258 26.72 -6.77 -9.46
CA GLU A 258 26.23 -7.49 -10.65
C GLU A 258 27.31 -7.50 -11.72
N VAL A 259 27.92 -8.67 -11.92
CA VAL A 259 28.79 -8.96 -13.06
C VAL A 259 27.94 -9.64 -14.12
N GLU A 260 27.83 -9.00 -15.29
CA GLU A 260 26.99 -9.47 -16.40
C GLU A 260 27.26 -10.94 -16.71
N ASP A 261 26.21 -11.73 -16.86
CA ASP A 261 26.23 -13.16 -17.15
C ASP A 261 27.03 -14.05 -16.17
N LYS A 262 27.45 -13.52 -15.02
CA LYS A 262 28.27 -14.29 -14.05
C LYS A 262 27.66 -14.34 -12.65
N TRP A 263 27.46 -13.19 -12.04
CA TRP A 263 27.05 -13.10 -10.64
C TRP A 263 26.09 -11.95 -10.38
N LYS A 264 25.11 -12.21 -9.50
CA LYS A 264 24.33 -11.17 -8.84
C LYS A 264 24.37 -11.41 -7.34
N VAL A 265 24.79 -10.41 -6.60
CA VAL A 265 24.83 -10.42 -5.13
C VAL A 265 24.09 -9.21 -4.65
N GLY A 266 23.16 -9.39 -3.74
CA GLY A 266 22.35 -8.32 -3.14
C GLY A 266 22.38 -8.36 -1.63
N LEU A 267 22.57 -7.22 -1.02
CA LEU A 267 22.39 -6.99 0.42
C LEU A 267 21.33 -5.93 0.60
N GLU A 268 20.29 -6.21 1.40
CA GLU A 268 19.22 -5.27 1.68
C GLU A 268 19.02 -5.07 3.18
N ALA A 269 18.61 -3.87 3.54
CA ALA A 269 18.28 -3.51 4.90
C ALA A 269 17.09 -2.53 4.92
N TYR A 270 16.13 -2.79 5.81
CA TYR A 270 14.92 -2.00 6.01
C TYR A 270 14.78 -1.63 7.48
N TYR A 271 14.78 -0.35 7.78
CA TYR A 271 14.54 0.17 9.13
C TYR A 271 13.14 0.75 9.24
N PHE A 272 12.48 0.46 10.35
CA PHE A 272 11.18 0.99 10.73
C PHE A 272 11.25 1.64 12.11
N SER A 273 10.86 2.91 12.20
CA SER A 273 10.80 3.62 13.48
C SER A 273 9.69 3.08 14.39
N PRO A 274 9.70 3.44 15.69
CA PRO A 274 8.60 3.15 16.60
C PRO A 274 7.26 3.62 16.02
N GLN A 275 6.19 2.84 16.26
CA GLN A 275 4.83 3.08 15.75
C GLN A 275 3.86 3.20 16.91
N LYS A 276 2.84 4.03 16.79
CA LYS A 276 1.70 4.01 17.71
C LYS A 276 0.85 2.78 17.44
N LEU A 277 0.36 2.16 18.50
CA LEU A 277 -0.55 1.01 18.46
C LEU A 277 -1.96 1.45 18.78
N SER A 278 -2.94 0.63 18.40
CA SER A 278 -4.37 0.92 18.62
C SER A 278 -4.75 0.99 20.10
N ASP A 279 -4.00 0.32 20.98
CA ASP A 279 -4.16 0.38 22.44
C ASP A 279 -3.51 1.61 23.10
N GLY A 280 -2.93 2.52 22.29
CA GLY A 280 -2.22 3.71 22.75
C GLY A 280 -0.74 3.47 23.11
N ALA A 281 -0.28 2.23 23.15
CA ALA A 281 1.13 1.90 23.37
C ALA A 281 2.01 2.35 22.18
N THR A 282 3.31 2.16 22.33
CA THR A 282 4.27 2.41 21.24
C THR A 282 5.06 1.15 20.97
N GLY A 283 4.88 0.59 19.76
CA GLY A 283 5.66 -0.52 19.26
C GLY A 283 7.13 -0.15 19.08
N LYS A 284 8.01 -1.14 19.12
CA LYS A 284 9.45 -0.94 19.02
C LYS A 284 9.90 -0.76 17.58
N GLN A 285 11.04 -0.10 17.41
CA GLN A 285 11.73 -0.07 16.12
C GLN A 285 12.35 -1.43 15.80
N TYR A 286 12.50 -1.71 14.52
CA TYR A 286 13.16 -2.92 14.08
C TYR A 286 13.85 -2.74 12.72
N VAL A 287 14.76 -3.69 12.42
CA VAL A 287 15.48 -3.74 11.15
C VAL A 287 15.30 -5.14 10.55
N LEU A 288 15.00 -5.19 9.26
CA LEU A 288 15.01 -6.41 8.47
C LEU A 288 16.22 -6.37 7.55
N CYS A 289 16.95 -7.48 7.44
CA CYS A 289 18.05 -7.60 6.51
C CYS A 289 17.89 -8.86 5.67
N GLY A 290 18.18 -8.74 4.37
CA GLY A 290 18.19 -9.82 3.42
C GLY A 290 19.52 -9.88 2.65
N PHE A 291 19.88 -11.07 2.23
CA PHE A 291 21.06 -11.30 1.41
C PHE A 291 20.75 -12.33 0.33
N MET A 292 21.15 -12.03 -0.90
CA MET A 292 20.93 -12.89 -2.06
C MET A 292 22.21 -13.10 -2.85
N VAL A 293 22.41 -14.32 -3.31
CA VAL A 293 23.45 -14.66 -4.29
C VAL A 293 22.81 -15.45 -5.43
N GLU A 294 23.09 -15.06 -6.66
CA GLU A 294 22.73 -15.79 -7.87
C GLU A 294 23.98 -15.98 -8.74
N LYS A 295 24.27 -17.22 -9.09
CA LYS A 295 25.28 -17.58 -10.09
C LYS A 295 24.60 -17.85 -11.41
N LEU A 296 25.07 -17.16 -12.46
CA LEU A 296 24.54 -17.30 -13.82
C LEU A 296 25.47 -18.16 -14.67
N TRP A 297 24.88 -18.98 -15.53
CA TRP A 297 25.49 -19.71 -16.64
C TRP A 297 24.68 -19.47 -17.91
N GLU A 298 25.18 -19.87 -19.05
CA GLU A 298 24.50 -19.60 -20.33
C GLU A 298 23.06 -20.12 -20.39
N LYS A 299 22.78 -21.32 -19.88
CA LYS A 299 21.49 -22.00 -19.99
C LYS A 299 20.67 -22.01 -18.71
N PHE A 300 21.26 -21.69 -17.57
CA PHE A 300 20.56 -21.69 -16.28
C PHE A 300 21.23 -20.76 -15.29
N SER A 301 20.52 -20.45 -14.23
CA SER A 301 21.09 -19.82 -13.03
C SER A 301 20.61 -20.54 -11.77
N VAL A 302 21.40 -20.42 -10.71
CA VAL A 302 21.07 -20.93 -9.37
C VAL A 302 21.15 -19.77 -8.40
N TYR A 303 20.14 -19.62 -7.56
CA TYR A 303 20.12 -18.59 -6.56
C TYR A 303 19.80 -19.16 -5.17
N ILE A 304 20.24 -18.44 -4.15
CA ILE A 304 19.91 -18.63 -2.75
C ILE A 304 19.63 -17.25 -2.10
N ASN A 305 18.54 -17.16 -1.36
CA ASN A 305 18.14 -16.00 -0.60
C ASN A 305 18.13 -16.31 0.89
N PHE A 306 18.61 -15.38 1.68
CA PHE A 306 18.54 -15.35 3.14
C PHE A 306 17.68 -14.15 3.53
N GLU A 307 16.43 -14.39 3.87
CA GLU A 307 15.48 -13.37 4.25
C GLU A 307 15.46 -13.20 5.76
N ASN A 308 15.35 -11.96 6.21
CA ASN A 308 15.32 -11.62 7.64
C ASN A 308 16.42 -12.34 8.46
N PHE A 309 17.67 -12.30 7.96
CA PHE A 309 18.77 -13.08 8.57
C PHE A 309 19.17 -12.61 9.98
N LEU A 310 18.68 -11.44 10.43
CA LEU A 310 18.76 -11.00 11.82
C LEU A 310 17.67 -11.62 12.70
N ASP A 311 16.75 -12.41 12.12
CA ASP A 311 15.62 -13.03 12.80
C ASP A 311 14.79 -12.03 13.62
N ALA A 312 14.51 -10.87 13.02
CA ALA A 312 13.70 -9.82 13.65
C ALA A 312 12.22 -10.22 13.60
N ARG A 313 11.68 -10.64 14.73
CA ARG A 313 10.27 -11.03 14.91
C ARG A 313 9.66 -10.25 16.05
N GLN A 314 8.40 -9.81 15.89
CA GLN A 314 7.69 -9.12 16.97
C GLN A 314 7.68 -9.97 18.25
N THR A 315 7.43 -11.27 18.15
CA THR A 315 7.39 -12.21 19.27
C THR A 315 8.69 -12.29 20.10
N ARG A 316 9.83 -11.81 19.56
CA ARG A 316 11.12 -11.76 20.29
C ARG A 316 11.29 -10.49 21.13
N PHE A 317 10.61 -9.42 20.79
CA PHE A 317 10.84 -8.12 21.42
C PHE A 317 9.56 -7.43 21.92
N ASP A 318 8.38 -7.93 21.54
CA ASP A 318 7.09 -7.42 22.01
C ASP A 318 6.05 -8.55 22.06
N THR A 319 4.97 -8.32 22.81
CA THR A 319 3.88 -9.27 22.98
C THR A 319 2.86 -9.13 21.85
N ILE A 320 2.43 -10.24 21.26
CA ILE A 320 1.40 -10.27 20.21
C ILE A 320 -0.01 -10.57 20.77
N TYR A 321 -0.11 -11.08 21.99
CA TYR A 321 -1.39 -11.27 22.67
C TYR A 321 -1.23 -11.17 24.18
N THR A 322 -2.31 -10.88 24.87
CA THR A 322 -2.48 -10.92 26.33
C THR A 322 -3.63 -11.87 26.69
N GLY A 323 -3.85 -12.14 27.97
CA GLY A 323 -4.84 -13.11 28.41
C GLY A 323 -4.33 -14.55 28.45
N THR A 324 -5.25 -15.51 28.48
CA THR A 324 -4.92 -16.95 28.48
C THR A 324 -4.91 -17.51 27.06
N VAL A 325 -4.30 -18.66 26.85
CA VAL A 325 -4.31 -19.38 25.57
C VAL A 325 -5.74 -19.73 25.12
N THR A 326 -6.65 -19.94 26.07
CA THR A 326 -8.06 -20.24 25.78
C THR A 326 -8.94 -19.02 25.63
N ASN A 327 -8.44 -17.82 26.00
CA ASN A 327 -9.11 -16.54 25.82
C ASN A 327 -8.09 -15.44 25.50
N PRO A 328 -7.43 -15.49 24.32
CA PRO A 328 -6.41 -14.52 23.93
C PRO A 328 -7.05 -13.18 23.53
N VAL A 329 -6.40 -12.10 23.91
CA VAL A 329 -6.67 -10.75 23.40
C VAL A 329 -5.48 -10.34 22.54
N PHE A 330 -5.68 -10.27 21.23
CA PHE A 330 -4.60 -9.97 20.28
C PHE A 330 -4.27 -8.47 20.27
N ARG A 331 -2.99 -8.18 20.17
CA ARG A 331 -2.45 -6.83 20.00
C ARG A 331 -2.12 -6.59 18.51
N ASP A 332 -1.84 -5.34 18.17
CA ASP A 332 -1.41 -4.99 16.82
C ASP A 332 -0.14 -5.74 16.43
N ILE A 333 -0.13 -6.27 15.22
CA ILE A 333 1.05 -6.87 14.60
C ILE A 333 1.67 -5.80 13.69
N TYR A 334 2.82 -5.28 14.09
CA TYR A 334 3.52 -4.20 13.40
C TYR A 334 4.90 -4.58 12.87
N ALA A 335 5.37 -5.80 13.20
CA ALA A 335 6.62 -6.36 12.73
C ALA A 335 6.41 -7.82 12.31
N PRO A 336 7.30 -8.43 11.52
CA PRO A 336 7.16 -9.80 11.09
C PRO A 336 6.96 -10.78 12.24
N LEU A 337 6.16 -11.81 12.02
CA LEU A 337 6.04 -12.98 12.91
C LEU A 337 6.99 -14.09 12.48
N ASP A 338 7.26 -14.18 11.17
CA ASP A 338 8.22 -15.12 10.62
C ASP A 338 9.64 -14.60 10.81
N GLY A 339 10.53 -15.52 11.17
CA GLY A 339 11.92 -15.22 11.43
C GLY A 339 12.81 -15.37 10.20
N PHE A 340 14.02 -15.87 10.44
CA PHE A 340 14.96 -16.17 9.38
C PHE A 340 14.43 -17.23 8.44
N LEU A 341 14.44 -16.93 7.14
CA LEU A 341 14.02 -17.84 6.07
C LEU A 341 15.14 -18.00 5.04
N ILE A 342 15.33 -19.22 4.58
CA ILE A 342 16.21 -19.52 3.44
C ILE A 342 15.36 -20.11 2.32
N ASN A 343 15.50 -19.56 1.14
CA ASN A 343 14.93 -20.13 -0.07
C ASN A 343 15.94 -20.12 -1.22
N GLY A 344 15.74 -20.95 -2.21
CA GLY A 344 16.60 -21.05 -3.37
C GLY A 344 15.93 -21.75 -4.53
N GLY A 345 16.52 -21.63 -5.70
CA GLY A 345 15.96 -22.23 -6.89
C GLY A 345 16.89 -22.19 -8.09
N ILE A 346 16.42 -22.83 -9.15
CA ILE A 346 17.08 -22.89 -10.45
C ILE A 346 16.16 -22.23 -11.48
N LYS A 347 16.72 -21.30 -12.27
CA LYS A 347 16.03 -20.68 -13.41
C LYS A 347 16.63 -21.23 -14.69
N LEU A 348 15.81 -21.76 -15.58
CA LEU A 348 16.24 -22.23 -16.90
C LEU A 348 16.01 -21.12 -17.93
N LYS A 349 16.98 -20.85 -18.79
CA LYS A 349 16.84 -19.98 -19.96
C LYS A 349 16.46 -20.88 -21.14
N LEU A 350 15.24 -20.75 -21.64
CA LEU A 350 14.70 -21.50 -22.80
C LEU A 350 15.03 -20.77 -24.11
#